data_01ea0a087ad5deda13a4bfad5e7b73ea
#
_entry.id   01ea0a087ad5deda13a4bfad5e7b73ea
#
_cell.length_a   1.000
_cell.length_b   1.000
_cell.length_c   1.000
_cell.angle_alpha   90.00
_cell.angle_beta   90.00
_cell.angle_gamma   90.00
#
_symmetry.space_group_name_H-M   'P 1'
#
loop_
_entity.id
_entity.type
_entity.pdbx_description
1 polymer ?
#
loop_
_entity_poly.entity_id
_entity_poly.type
_entity_poly.pdbx_seq_one_letter_code
_entity_poly.pdbx_strand_id
1 'polypeptide(L)'
;TQELHDYAVQYIRENYAKPLSMQSVCEEVGISQTYLSRLFRKYSDTTFNAFLTRCRMEAAIKLLQEKPNLLLRDVAICVGYEDSRYFTKVFHQYTGKPPSQFTGKG
;
A
#
# COMPACT_ATOMS: atom_id res chain seq x y z
N THR A 1 17.02 -12.73 7.22
CA THR A 1 16.84 -12.54 8.65
C THR A 1 15.70 -11.60 8.95
N GLN A 2 15.24 -11.60 10.19
CA GLN A 2 14.16 -10.70 10.59
C GLN A 2 14.55 -9.22 10.42
N GLU A 3 15.80 -8.91 10.62
CA GLU A 3 16.30 -7.54 10.48
C GLU A 3 16.14 -7.02 9.05
N LEU A 4 16.42 -7.86 8.06
CA LEU A 4 16.22 -7.51 6.66
C LEU A 4 14.74 -7.34 6.34
N HIS A 5 13.90 -8.22 6.89
CA HIS A 5 12.45 -8.10 6.75
C HIS A 5 11.96 -6.77 7.34
N ASP A 6 12.40 -6.45 8.55
CA ASP A 6 11.96 -5.24 9.24
C ASP A 6 12.40 -3.99 8.48
N TYR A 7 13.60 -4.01 7.91
CA TYR A 7 14.07 -2.92 7.07
C TYR A 7 13.18 -2.75 5.83
N ALA A 8 12.86 -3.87 5.16
CA ALA A 8 12.01 -3.81 3.98
C ALA A 8 10.62 -3.27 4.32
N VAL A 9 10.03 -3.74 5.43
CA VAL A 9 8.72 -3.28 5.88
C VAL A 9 8.75 -1.78 6.16
N GLN A 10 9.75 -1.30 6.86
CA GLN A 10 9.87 0.12 7.18
C GLN A 10 10.04 0.96 5.91
N TYR A 11 10.85 0.48 4.98
CA TYR A 11 11.06 1.19 3.71
C TYR A 11 9.73 1.29 2.94
N ILE A 12 8.94 0.22 2.90
CA ILE A 12 7.65 0.24 2.23
C ILE A 12 6.69 1.22 2.94
N ARG A 13 6.64 1.19 4.25
CA ARG A 13 5.78 2.08 5.01
C ARG A 13 6.12 3.56 4.79
N GLU A 14 7.39 3.86 4.59
CA GLU A 14 7.82 5.23 4.36
C GLU A 14 7.69 5.67 2.91
N ASN A 15 7.52 4.74 1.98
CA ASN A 15 7.58 5.03 0.55
C ASN A 15 6.40 4.47 -0.26
N TYR A 16 5.33 4.00 0.39
CA TYR A 16 4.23 3.35 -0.33
C TYR A 16 3.56 4.26 -1.37
N ALA A 17 3.62 5.58 -1.19
CA ALA A 17 3.01 6.53 -2.13
C ALA A 17 3.83 6.71 -3.39
N LYS A 18 5.05 6.18 -3.42
CA LYS A 18 5.91 6.22 -4.60
C LYS A 18 5.68 4.97 -5.45
N PRO A 19 6.11 4.97 -6.72
CA PRO A 19 5.96 3.79 -7.57
C PRO A 19 6.93 2.68 -7.15
N LEU A 20 6.57 1.98 -6.08
CA LEU A 20 7.37 0.87 -5.58
C LEU A 20 7.07 -0.41 -6.34
N SER A 21 8.11 -1.17 -6.60
CA SER A 21 8.02 -2.53 -7.14
C SER A 21 8.84 -3.45 -6.26
N MET A 22 8.63 -4.76 -6.42
CA MET A 22 9.44 -5.73 -5.71
C MET A 22 10.92 -5.55 -6.04
N GLN A 23 11.22 -5.25 -7.32
CA GLN A 23 12.58 -5.01 -7.74
C GLN A 23 13.21 -3.80 -7.05
N SER A 24 12.47 -2.67 -6.97
CA SER A 24 13.01 -1.46 -6.37
C SER A 24 13.28 -1.64 -4.87
N VAL A 25 12.42 -2.37 -4.17
CA VAL A 25 12.62 -2.67 -2.76
C VAL A 25 13.81 -3.59 -2.57
N CYS A 26 13.96 -4.60 -3.43
CA CYS A 26 15.11 -5.51 -3.38
C CYS A 26 16.42 -4.76 -3.60
N GLU A 27 16.44 -3.81 -4.53
CA GLU A 27 17.63 -3.00 -4.77
C GLU A 27 18.00 -2.16 -3.55
N GLU A 28 16.99 -1.60 -2.88
CA GLU A 28 17.22 -0.80 -1.68
C GLU A 28 17.76 -1.65 -0.53
N VAL A 29 17.19 -2.83 -0.33
CA VAL A 29 17.57 -3.71 0.78
C VAL A 29 18.82 -4.51 0.46
N GLY A 30 19.12 -4.74 -0.82
CA GLY A 30 20.30 -5.49 -1.26
C GLY A 30 20.11 -6.99 -1.25
N ILE A 31 18.91 -7.47 -1.58
CA ILE A 31 18.60 -8.90 -1.60
C ILE A 31 17.86 -9.26 -2.89
N SER A 32 17.75 -10.56 -3.16
CA SER A 32 17.01 -11.05 -4.33
C SER A 32 15.51 -11.03 -4.08
N GLN A 33 14.73 -11.05 -5.16
CA GLN A 33 13.28 -11.11 -5.05
C GLN A 33 12.82 -12.41 -4.39
N THR A 34 13.47 -13.51 -4.71
CA THR A 34 13.15 -14.80 -4.10
C THR A 34 13.33 -14.74 -2.57
N TYR A 35 14.42 -14.14 -2.13
CA TYR A 35 14.71 -14.04 -0.71
C TYR A 35 13.71 -13.10 -0.01
N LEU A 36 13.38 -11.96 -0.65
CA LEU A 36 12.39 -11.05 -0.10
C LEU A 36 11.03 -11.73 0.06
N SER A 37 10.61 -12.52 -0.93
CA SER A 37 9.35 -13.27 -0.84
C SER A 37 9.35 -14.22 0.35
N ARG A 38 10.48 -14.91 0.59
CA ARG A 38 10.60 -15.82 1.73
C ARG A 38 10.51 -15.08 3.05
N LEU A 39 11.14 -13.90 3.13
CA LEU A 39 11.09 -13.10 4.34
C LEU A 39 9.67 -12.65 4.65
N PHE A 40 8.91 -12.21 3.64
CA PHE A 40 7.54 -11.81 3.85
C PHE A 40 6.66 -12.97 4.33
N ARG A 41 6.82 -14.15 3.75
CA ARG A 41 6.06 -15.30 4.19
C ARG A 41 6.41 -15.70 5.62
N LYS A 42 7.67 -15.63 5.96
CA LYS A 42 8.15 -16.08 7.28
C LYS A 42 7.75 -15.12 8.40
N TYR A 43 7.90 -13.82 8.17
CA TYR A 43 7.75 -12.83 9.24
C TYR A 43 6.48 -11.99 9.16
N SER A 44 5.84 -11.89 7.99
CA SER A 44 4.62 -11.11 7.81
C SER A 44 3.40 -11.96 7.47
N ASP A 45 3.61 -13.22 7.12
CA ASP A 45 2.56 -14.14 6.70
C ASP A 45 1.71 -13.56 5.56
N THR A 46 2.36 -12.83 4.65
CA THR A 46 1.70 -12.20 3.52
C THR A 46 2.69 -12.07 2.36
N THR A 47 2.21 -11.53 1.23
CA THR A 47 3.07 -11.25 0.09
C THR A 47 3.47 -9.78 0.08
N PHE A 48 4.52 -9.45 -0.69
CA PHE A 48 4.93 -8.07 -0.87
C PHE A 48 3.78 -7.23 -1.43
N ASN A 49 3.11 -7.72 -2.49
CA ASN A 49 2.02 -6.98 -3.12
C ASN A 49 0.85 -6.75 -2.18
N ALA A 50 0.48 -7.76 -1.42
CA ALA A 50 -0.60 -7.63 -0.45
C ALA A 50 -0.25 -6.64 0.65
N PHE A 51 0.99 -6.65 1.11
CA PHE A 51 1.44 -5.72 2.13
C PHE A 51 1.45 -4.27 1.62
N LEU A 52 1.97 -4.06 0.41
CA LEU A 52 1.99 -2.72 -0.20
C LEU A 52 0.57 -2.20 -0.39
N THR A 53 -0.33 -3.04 -0.90
CA THR A 53 -1.74 -2.67 -1.07
C THR A 53 -2.36 -2.29 0.27
N ARG A 54 -2.09 -3.06 1.31
CA ARG A 54 -2.59 -2.77 2.66
C ARG A 54 -2.13 -1.40 3.14
N CYS A 55 -0.86 -1.07 2.97
CA CYS A 55 -0.34 0.25 3.37
C CYS A 55 -1.08 1.37 2.65
N ARG A 56 -1.28 1.22 1.35
CA ARG A 56 -1.96 2.22 0.53
C ARG A 56 -3.42 2.36 0.91
N MET A 57 -4.10 1.23 1.13
CA MET A 57 -5.53 1.25 1.47
C MET A 57 -5.78 1.81 2.85
N GLU A 58 -4.95 1.47 3.84
CA GLU A 58 -5.09 2.04 5.18
C GLU A 58 -4.89 3.56 5.15
N ALA A 59 -3.92 4.04 4.37
CA ALA A 59 -3.71 5.47 4.20
C ALA A 59 -4.89 6.13 3.50
N ALA A 60 -5.49 5.47 2.50
CA ALA A 60 -6.64 6.00 1.79
C ALA A 60 -7.85 6.13 2.71
N ILE A 61 -8.11 5.10 3.51
CA ILE A 61 -9.23 5.13 4.48
C ILE A 61 -9.06 6.32 5.43
N LYS A 62 -7.86 6.50 5.93
CA LYS A 62 -7.58 7.59 6.85
C LYS A 62 -7.81 8.96 6.19
N LEU A 63 -7.35 9.14 4.95
CA LEU A 63 -7.56 10.38 4.21
C LEU A 63 -9.05 10.65 3.98
N LEU A 64 -9.80 9.63 3.58
CA LEU A 64 -11.24 9.78 3.33
C LEU A 64 -11.97 10.22 4.59
N GLN A 65 -11.56 9.72 5.75
CA GLN A 65 -12.18 10.07 7.01
C GLN A 65 -11.76 11.45 7.52
N GLU A 66 -10.49 11.79 7.35
CA GLU A 66 -9.94 13.05 7.87
C GLU A 66 -10.19 14.23 6.93
N LYS A 67 -10.24 13.97 5.62
CA LYS A 67 -10.40 15.02 4.61
C LYS A 67 -11.50 14.64 3.62
N PRO A 68 -12.77 14.62 4.06
CA PRO A 68 -13.86 14.12 3.22
C PRO A 68 -14.14 14.98 1.98
N ASN A 69 -13.58 16.18 1.91
CA ASN A 69 -13.77 17.06 0.75
C ASN A 69 -12.73 16.87 -0.35
N LEU A 70 -11.71 16.02 -0.13
CA LEU A 70 -10.73 15.73 -1.17
C LEU A 70 -11.40 14.99 -2.33
N LEU A 71 -10.99 15.33 -3.55
CA LEU A 71 -11.43 14.59 -4.71
C LEU A 71 -10.85 13.19 -4.68
N LEU A 72 -11.61 12.23 -5.19
CA LEU A 72 -11.19 10.84 -5.20
C LEU A 72 -9.86 10.66 -5.94
N ARG A 73 -9.66 11.35 -7.05
CA ARG A 73 -8.40 11.28 -7.80
C ARG A 73 -7.21 11.77 -6.98
N ASP A 74 -7.44 12.77 -6.12
CA ASP A 74 -6.37 13.30 -5.27
C ASP A 74 -6.02 12.31 -4.15
N VAL A 75 -7.02 11.64 -3.59
CA VAL A 75 -6.78 10.57 -2.62
C VAL A 75 -5.96 9.46 -3.28
N ALA A 76 -6.35 9.05 -4.50
CA ALA A 76 -5.63 8.00 -5.23
C ALA A 76 -4.16 8.36 -5.42
N ILE A 77 -3.89 9.58 -5.87
CA ILE A 77 -2.51 10.04 -6.10
C ILE A 77 -1.73 10.07 -4.78
N CYS A 78 -2.35 10.56 -3.71
CA CYS A 78 -1.69 10.66 -2.41
C CYS A 78 -1.23 9.31 -1.88
N VAL A 79 -1.91 8.23 -2.23
CA VAL A 79 -1.55 6.91 -1.72
C VAL A 79 -0.84 6.02 -2.75
N GLY A 80 -0.49 6.59 -3.92
CA GLY A 80 0.38 5.90 -4.87
C GLY A 80 -0.27 5.37 -6.12
N TYR A 81 -1.50 5.78 -6.44
CA TYR A 81 -2.20 5.36 -7.66
C TYR A 81 -2.36 6.52 -8.62
N GLU A 82 -1.90 6.34 -9.85
CA GLU A 82 -2.06 7.37 -10.89
C GLU A 82 -3.46 7.38 -11.48
N ASP A 83 -4.10 6.21 -11.54
CA ASP A 83 -5.42 6.03 -12.14
C ASP A 83 -6.47 5.85 -11.04
N SER A 84 -7.39 6.82 -10.92
CA SER A 84 -8.43 6.77 -9.89
C SER A 84 -9.42 5.64 -10.11
N ARG A 85 -9.61 5.19 -11.35
CA ARG A 85 -10.50 4.05 -11.61
C ARG A 85 -9.89 2.77 -11.07
N TYR A 86 -8.61 2.58 -11.30
CA TYR A 86 -7.92 1.41 -10.77
C TYR A 86 -7.89 1.46 -9.25
N PHE A 87 -7.62 2.62 -8.68
CA PHE A 87 -7.68 2.81 -7.23
C PHE A 87 -9.04 2.40 -6.67
N THR A 88 -10.13 2.86 -7.29
CA THR A 88 -11.49 2.53 -6.84
C THR A 88 -11.73 1.02 -6.87
N LYS A 89 -11.25 0.37 -7.93
CA LYS A 89 -11.38 -1.09 -8.05
C LYS A 89 -10.65 -1.80 -6.92
N VAL A 90 -9.40 -1.42 -6.67
CA VAL A 90 -8.59 -2.02 -5.61
C VAL A 90 -9.21 -1.75 -4.25
N PHE A 91 -9.66 -0.51 -4.03
CA PHE A 91 -10.30 -0.14 -2.77
C PHE A 91 -11.54 -0.99 -2.49
N HIS A 92 -12.38 -1.16 -3.51
CA HIS A 92 -13.59 -1.97 -3.37
C HIS A 92 -13.24 -3.43 -3.09
N GLN A 93 -12.22 -3.96 -3.75
CA GLN A 93 -11.78 -5.34 -3.51
C GLN A 93 -11.22 -5.51 -2.09
N TYR A 94 -10.53 -4.50 -1.60
CA TYR A 94 -9.90 -4.57 -0.28
C TYR A 94 -10.91 -4.42 0.86
N THR A 95 -11.82 -3.45 0.76
CA THR A 95 -12.74 -3.11 1.84
C THR A 95 -14.14 -3.71 1.68
N GLY A 96 -14.51 -4.13 0.47
CA GLY A 96 -15.85 -4.59 0.17
C GLY A 96 -16.84 -3.47 -0.11
N LYS A 97 -16.38 -2.21 -0.08
CA LYS A 97 -17.24 -1.04 -0.28
C LYS A 97 -16.51 0.01 -1.12
N PRO A 98 -17.25 0.87 -1.86
CA PRO A 98 -16.62 1.96 -2.60
C PRO A 98 -16.08 3.04 -1.66
N PRO A 99 -15.09 3.84 -2.12
CA PRO A 99 -14.51 4.89 -1.26
C PRO A 99 -15.53 5.90 -0.73
N SER A 100 -16.60 6.17 -1.48
CA SER A 100 -17.62 7.13 -1.05
C SER A 100 -18.29 6.76 0.27
N GLN A 101 -18.26 5.48 0.64
CA GLN A 101 -18.85 5.02 1.90
C GLN A 101 -17.91 5.18 3.11
N PHE A 102 -16.69 5.63 2.87
CA PHE A 102 -15.71 5.82 3.92
C PHE A 102 -15.45 7.28 4.27
N THR A 103 -16.17 8.22 3.62
CA THR A 103 -16.02 9.63 3.95
C THR A 103 -16.69 9.95 5.27
N GLY A 104 -16.19 11.00 5.94
CA GLY A 104 -16.77 11.44 7.21
C GLY A 104 -18.19 11.98 7.11
N LYS A 105 -18.72 12.12 5.89
CA LYS A 105 -20.08 12.58 5.68
C LYS A 105 -21.11 11.45 5.71
N GLY A 106 -20.60 10.26 5.90
CA GLY A 106 -21.38 9.08 6.17
C GLY A 106 -22.38 8.70 5.11
#